data_7eb01ae7248e9e804af9431c6f16d9ce
#
_entry.id   7eb01ae7248e9e804af9431c6f16d9ce
#
_cell.length_a   1.000
_cell.length_b   1.000
_cell.length_c   1.000
_cell.angle_alpha   90.00
_cell.angle_beta   90.00
_cell.angle_gamma   90.00
#
_symmetry.space_group_name_H-M   'P 1'
#
loop_
_entity.id
_entity.type
_entity.pdbx_description
1 polymer ?
#
loop_
_entity_poly.entity_id
_entity_poly.type
_entity_poly.pdbx_seq_one_letter_code
_entity_poly.pdbx_strand_id
1 'polypeptide(L)'
;GNSPGELIGTAPKASFWLLRSEEAATEFLVEEFNWVCAAEFADSVGADIINSSLGYTTFDDPLQNHVFADLNGSTAMASIGAEIAASKGIIVCNSAGNSGNDPWFHIAVPADANNILTVGAVDSLENIANFSSRGYSADGRIKPDVAAQGVATVGQHQPGIFVTGNGTSFASPLIAGMCASFWEAVPNLTAMQVIQKVKESCDQYNTPDSLKGYGIPNFAEAYYTLTGKKIEYPPM
;
A
#
# COMPACT_ATOMS: atom_id res chain seq x y z
N GLY A 1 -3.07 14.68 -5.73
CA GLY A 1 -3.36 16.01 -6.27
C GLY A 1 -3.85 16.96 -5.20
N ASN A 2 -3.63 18.25 -5.41
CA ASN A 2 -4.12 19.31 -4.56
C ASN A 2 -4.83 20.34 -5.43
N SER A 3 -6.16 20.33 -5.40
CA SER A 3 -6.99 21.37 -6.04
C SER A 3 -7.79 22.04 -4.92
N PRO A 4 -7.37 23.23 -4.46
CA PRO A 4 -8.02 23.90 -3.34
C PRO A 4 -9.52 24.06 -3.55
N GLY A 5 -10.30 23.62 -2.57
CA GLY A 5 -11.77 23.62 -2.63
C GLY A 5 -12.41 22.44 -3.36
N GLU A 6 -11.60 21.53 -3.96
CA GLU A 6 -12.11 20.38 -4.72
C GLU A 6 -11.51 19.06 -4.24
N LEU A 7 -10.19 18.92 -4.28
CA LEU A 7 -9.48 17.69 -3.89
C LEU A 7 -8.17 18.03 -3.18
N ILE A 8 -7.99 17.45 -2.00
CA ILE A 8 -6.72 17.49 -1.25
C ILE A 8 -6.26 16.04 -1.05
N GLY A 9 -5.02 15.74 -1.44
CA GLY A 9 -4.40 14.44 -1.19
C GLY A 9 -4.04 14.25 0.28
N THR A 10 -3.80 12.99 0.67
CA THR A 10 -3.52 12.62 2.07
C THR A 10 -2.13 13.05 2.59
N ALA A 11 -1.22 13.46 1.69
CA ALA A 11 0.06 14.10 2.00
C ALA A 11 0.28 15.34 1.10
N PRO A 12 -0.46 16.44 1.33
CA PRO A 12 -0.50 17.56 0.39
C PRO A 12 0.80 18.36 0.29
N LYS A 13 1.69 18.22 1.27
CA LYS A 13 2.97 18.94 1.34
C LYS A 13 4.19 18.05 1.08
N ALA A 14 3.99 16.75 0.83
CA ALA A 14 5.08 15.84 0.54
C ALA A 14 5.76 16.15 -0.80
N SER A 15 7.06 15.92 -0.88
CA SER A 15 7.82 15.90 -2.14
C SER A 15 7.74 14.50 -2.75
N PHE A 16 7.75 14.43 -4.09
CA PHE A 16 7.57 13.17 -4.80
C PHE A 16 8.70 12.93 -5.80
N TRP A 17 9.21 11.70 -5.79
CA TRP A 17 9.94 11.11 -6.89
C TRP A 17 9.00 10.16 -7.63
N LEU A 18 8.85 10.35 -8.95
CA LEU A 18 8.04 9.47 -9.79
C LEU A 18 8.98 8.56 -10.57
N LEU A 19 8.94 7.27 -10.27
CA LEU A 19 9.79 6.27 -10.87
C LEU A 19 8.94 5.36 -11.76
N ARG A 20 9.42 5.12 -12.98
CA ARG A 20 8.80 4.16 -13.89
C ARG A 20 9.62 2.88 -13.90
N SER A 21 8.98 1.77 -13.51
CA SER A 21 9.55 0.42 -13.52
C SER A 21 8.94 -0.49 -14.59
N GLU A 22 7.76 -0.10 -15.11
CA GLU A 22 6.93 -0.94 -15.96
C GLU A 22 7.01 -0.56 -17.44
N GLU A 23 6.97 -1.57 -18.31
CA GLU A 23 6.71 -1.42 -19.73
C GLU A 23 5.27 -1.86 -20.05
N ALA A 24 4.40 -0.89 -20.30
CA ALA A 24 2.95 -1.12 -20.41
C ALA A 24 2.51 -2.06 -21.56
N ALA A 25 3.40 -2.41 -22.47
CA ALA A 25 3.11 -3.28 -23.61
C ALA A 25 3.41 -4.75 -23.36
N THR A 26 4.17 -5.05 -22.31
CA THR A 26 4.66 -6.41 -21.99
C THR A 26 4.70 -6.61 -20.49
N GLU A 27 4.68 -7.87 -20.05
CA GLU A 27 4.82 -8.25 -18.65
C GLU A 27 5.87 -9.34 -18.53
N PHE A 28 7.07 -9.00 -18.06
CA PHE A 28 8.18 -9.92 -17.89
C PHE A 28 8.80 -9.80 -16.50
N LEU A 29 9.43 -10.88 -16.04
CA LEU A 29 10.09 -10.94 -14.73
C LEU A 29 11.15 -9.82 -14.52
N VAL A 30 11.68 -9.22 -15.59
CA VAL A 30 12.59 -8.08 -15.51
C VAL A 30 11.96 -6.87 -14.81
N GLU A 31 10.64 -6.75 -14.79
CA GLU A 31 9.94 -5.64 -14.13
C GLU A 31 10.07 -5.71 -12.60
N GLU A 32 10.16 -6.91 -12.03
CA GLU A 32 10.53 -7.05 -10.62
C GLU A 32 11.94 -6.52 -10.33
N PHE A 33 12.90 -6.73 -11.24
CA PHE A 33 14.24 -6.15 -11.10
C PHE A 33 14.21 -4.62 -11.24
N ASN A 34 13.40 -4.10 -12.16
CA ASN A 34 13.19 -2.66 -12.31
C ASN A 34 12.57 -2.06 -11.04
N TRP A 35 11.63 -2.78 -10.42
CA TRP A 35 11.05 -2.40 -9.13
C TRP A 35 12.13 -2.29 -8.05
N VAL A 36 13.03 -3.27 -7.96
CA VAL A 36 14.17 -3.25 -7.02
C VAL A 36 15.10 -2.06 -7.30
N CYS A 37 15.45 -1.82 -8.57
CA CYS A 37 16.25 -0.65 -8.96
C CYS A 37 15.57 0.66 -8.55
N ALA A 38 14.25 0.76 -8.68
CA ALA A 38 13.49 1.92 -8.23
C ALA A 38 13.53 2.07 -6.70
N ALA A 39 13.45 0.98 -5.96
CA ALA A 39 13.57 0.98 -4.50
C ALA A 39 14.99 1.38 -4.04
N GLU A 40 16.04 0.91 -4.71
CA GLU A 40 17.43 1.32 -4.47
C GLU A 40 17.63 2.82 -4.75
N PHE A 41 17.04 3.33 -5.83
CA PHE A 41 17.05 4.77 -6.09
C PHE A 41 16.34 5.54 -4.98
N ALA A 42 15.17 5.09 -4.54
CA ALA A 42 14.43 5.71 -3.44
C ALA A 42 15.27 5.77 -2.15
N ASP A 43 15.97 4.69 -1.78
CA ASP A 43 16.92 4.67 -0.65
C ASP A 43 18.05 5.69 -0.86
N SER A 44 18.62 5.74 -2.06
CA SER A 44 19.76 6.62 -2.39
C SER A 44 19.44 8.11 -2.28
N VAL A 45 18.20 8.51 -2.52
CA VAL A 45 17.74 9.91 -2.42
C VAL A 45 17.08 10.22 -1.06
N GLY A 46 17.04 9.26 -0.13
CA GLY A 46 16.51 9.42 1.21
C GLY A 46 14.98 9.51 1.24
N ALA A 47 14.29 8.72 0.43
CA ALA A 47 12.84 8.64 0.49
C ALA A 47 12.37 7.98 1.79
N ASP A 48 11.40 8.59 2.46
CA ASP A 48 10.81 8.04 3.69
C ASP A 48 9.78 6.94 3.39
N ILE A 49 9.06 7.08 2.28
CA ILE A 49 7.96 6.17 1.92
C ILE A 49 8.02 5.81 0.44
N ILE A 50 7.84 4.54 0.15
CA ILE A 50 7.55 4.02 -1.19
C ILE A 50 6.06 3.69 -1.27
N ASN A 51 5.36 4.24 -2.26
CA ASN A 51 4.05 3.74 -2.65
C ASN A 51 4.17 2.99 -3.97
N SER A 52 3.81 1.72 -3.97
CA SER A 52 3.76 0.86 -5.14
C SER A 52 2.34 0.37 -5.37
N SER A 53 1.78 0.72 -6.54
CA SER A 53 0.46 0.24 -6.96
C SER A 53 0.61 -0.86 -8.04
N LEU A 54 1.64 -1.68 -7.90
CA LEU A 54 2.05 -2.74 -8.81
C LEU A 54 1.84 -4.11 -8.18
N GLY A 55 1.79 -5.14 -9.03
CA GLY A 55 1.69 -6.50 -8.54
C GLY A 55 1.91 -7.53 -9.62
N TYR A 56 2.83 -8.46 -9.38
CA TYR A 56 3.26 -9.48 -10.32
C TYR A 56 2.67 -10.84 -9.95
N THR A 57 2.10 -11.53 -10.92
CA THR A 57 1.54 -12.89 -10.77
C THR A 57 1.81 -13.75 -12.00
N THR A 58 1.44 -13.25 -13.17
CA THR A 58 1.57 -13.94 -14.45
C THR A 58 2.31 -13.04 -15.43
N PHE A 59 3.13 -13.65 -16.26
CA PHE A 59 3.98 -13.00 -17.25
C PHE A 59 3.68 -13.48 -18.66
N ASP A 60 4.13 -12.73 -19.67
CA ASP A 60 3.99 -13.09 -21.09
C ASP A 60 4.71 -14.43 -21.39
N ASP A 61 5.79 -14.74 -20.68
CA ASP A 61 6.38 -16.08 -20.64
C ASP A 61 5.83 -16.86 -19.43
N PRO A 62 4.95 -17.86 -19.62
CA PRO A 62 4.36 -18.62 -18.53
C PRO A 62 5.36 -19.36 -17.64
N LEU A 63 6.60 -19.55 -18.10
CA LEU A 63 7.65 -20.15 -17.27
C LEU A 63 8.15 -19.22 -16.17
N GLN A 64 7.82 -17.93 -16.26
CA GLN A 64 8.15 -16.90 -15.27
C GLN A 64 7.02 -16.70 -14.24
N ASN A 65 5.84 -17.31 -14.46
CA ASN A 65 4.68 -17.12 -13.60
C ASN A 65 4.96 -17.54 -12.16
N HIS A 66 4.52 -16.69 -11.23
CA HIS A 66 4.49 -17.07 -9.83
C HIS A 66 3.41 -18.11 -9.55
N VAL A 67 3.68 -18.91 -8.53
CA VAL A 67 2.71 -19.81 -7.91
C VAL A 67 2.44 -19.37 -6.48
N PHE A 68 1.34 -19.84 -5.88
CA PHE A 68 0.99 -19.44 -4.52
C PHE A 68 2.13 -19.64 -3.51
N ALA A 69 2.93 -20.71 -3.66
CA ALA A 69 4.06 -21.01 -2.78
C ALA A 69 5.15 -19.92 -2.77
N ASP A 70 5.22 -19.09 -3.81
CA ASP A 70 6.20 -17.99 -3.92
C ASP A 70 5.82 -16.79 -3.05
N LEU A 71 4.54 -16.69 -2.65
CA LEU A 71 4.01 -15.57 -1.84
C LEU A 71 4.42 -15.70 -0.36
N ASN A 72 5.70 -15.77 -0.09
CA ASN A 72 6.28 -15.99 1.25
C ASN A 72 7.23 -14.87 1.71
N GLY A 73 7.34 -13.79 0.94
CA GLY A 73 8.18 -12.63 1.21
C GLY A 73 9.67 -12.82 0.96
N SER A 74 10.10 -14.03 0.54
CA SER A 74 11.52 -14.39 0.41
C SER A 74 11.88 -15.10 -0.90
N THR A 75 10.92 -15.36 -1.77
CA THR A 75 11.14 -16.03 -3.06
C THR A 75 11.20 -15.05 -4.20
N ALA A 76 10.20 -14.20 -4.35
CA ALA A 76 10.13 -13.24 -5.46
C ALA A 76 11.10 -12.07 -5.25
N MET A 77 11.70 -11.58 -6.34
CA MET A 77 12.73 -10.56 -6.30
C MET A 77 12.19 -9.24 -5.75
N ALA A 78 11.01 -8.81 -6.20
CA ALA A 78 10.40 -7.57 -5.72
C ALA A 78 10.02 -7.66 -4.23
N SER A 79 9.58 -8.83 -3.72
CA SER A 79 9.31 -9.04 -2.30
C SER A 79 10.57 -8.94 -1.44
N ILE A 80 11.68 -9.54 -1.90
CA ILE A 80 12.98 -9.40 -1.25
C ILE A 80 13.44 -7.94 -1.25
N GLY A 81 13.28 -7.23 -2.39
CA GLY A 81 13.59 -5.81 -2.49
C GLY A 81 12.77 -4.95 -1.54
N ALA A 82 11.48 -5.24 -1.39
CA ALA A 82 10.59 -4.55 -0.46
C ALA A 82 11.01 -4.76 1.00
N GLU A 83 11.41 -5.98 1.38
CA GLU A 83 11.99 -6.28 2.70
C GLU A 83 13.28 -5.51 2.96
N ILE A 84 14.16 -5.44 1.96
CA ILE A 84 15.41 -4.68 2.07
C ILE A 84 15.11 -3.19 2.25
N ALA A 85 14.20 -2.60 1.46
CA ALA A 85 13.80 -1.21 1.61
C ALA A 85 13.22 -0.94 3.00
N ALA A 86 12.35 -1.81 3.51
CA ALA A 86 11.81 -1.72 4.87
C ALA A 86 12.91 -1.80 5.92
N SER A 87 13.91 -2.68 5.75
CA SER A 87 15.05 -2.81 6.66
C SER A 87 15.95 -1.56 6.72
N LYS A 88 15.91 -0.73 5.66
CA LYS A 88 16.58 0.58 5.60
C LYS A 88 15.82 1.69 6.31
N GLY A 89 14.62 1.42 6.77
CA GLY A 89 13.78 2.39 7.46
C GLY A 89 12.78 3.10 6.56
N ILE A 90 12.51 2.57 5.37
CA ILE A 90 11.50 3.07 4.44
C ILE A 90 10.16 2.39 4.74
N ILE A 91 9.08 3.14 4.83
CA ILE A 91 7.73 2.56 4.84
C ILE A 91 7.37 2.19 3.39
N VAL A 92 7.19 0.90 3.12
CA VAL A 92 6.70 0.43 1.82
C VAL A 92 5.20 0.17 1.93
N CYS A 93 4.40 0.91 1.16
CA CYS A 93 2.97 0.66 0.97
C CYS A 93 2.77 0.03 -0.40
N ASN A 94 2.19 -1.16 -0.45
CA ASN A 94 1.91 -1.85 -1.72
C ASN A 94 0.45 -2.25 -1.83
N SER A 95 -0.13 -2.11 -3.02
CA SER A 95 -1.48 -2.61 -3.30
C SER A 95 -1.54 -4.13 -3.19
N ALA A 96 -2.64 -4.68 -2.65
CA ALA A 96 -2.80 -6.13 -2.49
C ALA A 96 -2.95 -6.88 -3.82
N GLY A 97 -3.41 -6.19 -4.87
CA GLY A 97 -3.81 -6.76 -6.15
C GLY A 97 -5.33 -6.74 -6.33
N ASN A 98 -5.78 -7.00 -7.56
CA ASN A 98 -7.19 -6.87 -7.95
C ASN A 98 -7.79 -8.20 -8.44
N SER A 99 -7.27 -9.32 -7.99
CA SER A 99 -7.63 -10.68 -8.43
C SER A 99 -8.58 -11.42 -7.48
N GLY A 100 -9.20 -10.72 -6.52
CA GLY A 100 -10.05 -11.36 -5.49
C GLY A 100 -11.28 -12.08 -6.03
N ASN A 101 -11.68 -11.83 -7.27
CA ASN A 101 -12.75 -12.52 -8.00
C ASN A 101 -12.24 -13.29 -9.24
N ASP A 102 -10.93 -13.40 -9.41
CA ASP A 102 -10.26 -14.13 -10.49
C ASP A 102 -9.74 -15.50 -10.01
N PRO A 103 -9.33 -16.41 -10.92
CA PRO A 103 -8.76 -17.70 -10.53
C PRO A 103 -7.50 -17.60 -9.64
N TRP A 104 -6.72 -16.53 -9.75
CA TRP A 104 -5.57 -16.30 -8.87
C TRP A 104 -5.99 -16.04 -7.44
N PHE A 105 -6.99 -15.18 -7.21
CA PHE A 105 -7.62 -14.88 -5.92
C PHE A 105 -6.70 -14.21 -4.88
N HIS A 106 -5.43 -14.58 -4.81
CA HIS A 106 -4.48 -14.18 -3.78
C HIS A 106 -3.87 -12.80 -4.03
N ILE A 107 -3.17 -12.30 -3.01
CA ILE A 107 -2.30 -11.13 -3.15
C ILE A 107 -1.25 -11.36 -4.26
N ALA A 108 -0.67 -10.28 -4.76
CA ALA A 108 0.38 -10.33 -5.77
C ALA A 108 1.74 -9.96 -5.15
N VAL A 109 2.84 -10.38 -5.75
CA VAL A 109 4.19 -9.92 -5.42
C VAL A 109 4.27 -8.40 -5.73
N PRO A 110 4.83 -7.52 -4.87
CA PRO A 110 5.51 -7.79 -3.59
C PRO A 110 4.61 -7.65 -2.34
N ALA A 111 3.28 -7.71 -2.49
CA ALA A 111 2.35 -7.57 -1.37
C ALA A 111 2.50 -8.66 -0.28
N ASP A 112 3.17 -9.75 -0.61
CA ASP A 112 3.52 -10.85 0.31
C ASP A 112 4.71 -10.54 1.23
N ALA A 113 5.47 -9.48 0.98
CA ALA A 113 6.58 -9.07 1.83
C ALA A 113 6.10 -8.80 3.27
N ASN A 114 6.95 -9.12 4.26
CA ASN A 114 6.54 -9.16 5.67
C ASN A 114 6.45 -7.76 6.31
N ASN A 115 7.52 -6.97 6.16
CA ASN A 115 7.72 -5.71 6.88
C ASN A 115 7.18 -4.49 6.13
N ILE A 116 6.14 -4.67 5.33
CA ILE A 116 5.49 -3.62 4.53
C ILE A 116 4.03 -3.46 4.92
N LEU A 117 3.36 -2.41 4.44
CA LEU A 117 1.91 -2.26 4.49
C LEU A 117 1.28 -2.69 3.16
N THR A 118 0.72 -3.88 3.13
CA THR A 118 -0.11 -4.35 2.02
C THR A 118 -1.54 -3.84 2.18
N VAL A 119 -2.07 -3.18 1.17
CA VAL A 119 -3.33 -2.44 1.27
C VAL A 119 -4.42 -3.08 0.39
N GLY A 120 -5.48 -3.55 1.03
CA GLY A 120 -6.71 -4.01 0.40
C GLY A 120 -7.67 -2.85 0.07
N ALA A 121 -8.72 -3.15 -0.70
CA ALA A 121 -9.70 -2.16 -1.13
C ALA A 121 -11.07 -2.39 -0.51
N VAL A 122 -11.68 -1.31 0.01
CA VAL A 122 -13.08 -1.26 0.46
C VAL A 122 -13.86 -0.20 -0.31
N ASP A 123 -15.19 -0.26 -0.23
CA ASP A 123 -16.09 0.80 -0.69
C ASP A 123 -16.28 1.90 0.39
N SER A 124 -17.09 2.90 0.10
CA SER A 124 -17.40 4.00 1.04
C SER A 124 -18.25 3.59 2.25
N LEU A 125 -18.76 2.36 2.27
CA LEU A 125 -19.48 1.74 3.38
C LEU A 125 -18.61 0.73 4.13
N GLU A 126 -17.29 0.74 3.84
CA GLU A 126 -16.29 -0.14 4.46
C GLU A 126 -16.46 -1.65 4.14
N ASN A 127 -17.28 -1.98 3.14
CA ASN A 127 -17.37 -3.34 2.63
C ASN A 127 -16.17 -3.67 1.75
N ILE A 128 -15.64 -4.88 1.89
CA ILE A 128 -14.53 -5.33 1.04
C ILE A 128 -14.95 -5.34 -0.43
N ALA A 129 -14.11 -4.77 -1.29
CA ALA A 129 -14.32 -4.82 -2.73
C ALA A 129 -14.12 -6.25 -3.26
N ASN A 130 -15.03 -6.73 -4.11
CA ASN A 130 -14.97 -8.10 -4.64
C ASN A 130 -13.66 -8.41 -5.37
N PHE A 131 -13.09 -7.42 -6.05
CA PHE A 131 -11.83 -7.54 -6.76
C PHE A 131 -10.61 -7.53 -5.85
N SER A 132 -10.71 -7.01 -4.60
CA SER A 132 -9.56 -6.92 -3.72
C SER A 132 -8.94 -8.30 -3.47
N SER A 133 -7.68 -8.45 -3.84
CA SER A 133 -6.92 -9.69 -3.63
C SER A 133 -6.84 -10.03 -2.13
N ARG A 134 -6.80 -11.33 -1.83
CA ARG A 134 -6.95 -11.85 -0.48
C ARG A 134 -5.70 -12.59 -0.03
N GLY A 135 -5.41 -12.53 1.27
CA GLY A 135 -4.42 -13.40 1.92
C GLY A 135 -5.03 -14.76 2.24
N TYR A 136 -4.34 -15.60 2.92
CA TYR A 136 -3.06 -15.34 3.60
C TYR A 136 -1.89 -15.40 2.61
N SER A 137 -0.68 -14.97 3.05
CA SER A 137 0.55 -15.35 2.34
C SER A 137 0.78 -16.86 2.41
N ALA A 138 1.68 -17.40 1.58
CA ALA A 138 1.93 -18.84 1.53
C ALA A 138 2.51 -19.41 2.83
N ASP A 139 3.18 -18.59 3.62
CA ASP A 139 3.69 -18.93 4.95
C ASP A 139 2.72 -18.61 6.09
N GLY A 140 1.45 -18.28 5.76
CA GLY A 140 0.35 -18.16 6.71
C GLY A 140 0.24 -16.82 7.43
N ARG A 141 0.98 -15.79 7.01
CA ARG A 141 0.84 -14.44 7.58
C ARG A 141 -0.46 -13.77 7.11
N ILE A 142 -0.99 -12.92 7.98
CA ILE A 142 -2.14 -12.09 7.64
C ILE A 142 -1.73 -11.08 6.57
N LYS A 143 -2.46 -11.11 5.46
CA LYS A 143 -2.41 -10.18 4.34
C LYS A 143 -3.83 -10.02 3.76
N PRO A 144 -4.20 -8.87 3.19
CA PRO A 144 -3.45 -7.60 3.27
C PRO A 144 -3.20 -7.22 4.73
N ASP A 145 -2.35 -6.21 4.99
CA ASP A 145 -2.16 -5.71 6.35
C ASP A 145 -3.33 -4.81 6.78
N VAL A 146 -3.73 -3.90 5.91
CA VAL A 146 -4.80 -2.92 6.16
C VAL A 146 -5.67 -2.75 4.92
N ALA A 147 -6.79 -2.04 5.05
CA ALA A 147 -7.63 -1.68 3.92
C ALA A 147 -7.94 -0.17 3.91
N ALA A 148 -8.20 0.36 2.71
CA ALA A 148 -8.68 1.72 2.52
C ALA A 148 -9.64 1.80 1.34
N GLN A 149 -10.28 2.95 1.13
CA GLN A 149 -11.21 3.13 0.02
C GLN A 149 -10.50 2.92 -1.32
N GLY A 150 -10.92 1.92 -2.06
CA GLY A 150 -10.45 1.58 -3.40
C GLY A 150 -11.59 1.43 -4.41
N VAL A 151 -12.84 1.73 -4.01
CA VAL A 151 -14.01 1.74 -4.89
C VAL A 151 -14.50 3.17 -5.03
N ALA A 152 -14.69 3.61 -6.28
CA ALA A 152 -15.11 4.98 -6.62
C ALA A 152 -14.21 6.05 -5.96
N THR A 153 -12.94 5.76 -5.83
CA THR A 153 -11.97 6.70 -5.24
C THR A 153 -11.71 7.84 -6.21
N VAL A 154 -11.85 9.07 -5.71
CA VAL A 154 -11.65 10.27 -6.51
C VAL A 154 -10.16 10.54 -6.67
N GLY A 155 -9.73 10.75 -7.91
CA GLY A 155 -8.37 11.12 -8.27
C GLY A 155 -8.34 12.23 -9.32
N GLN A 156 -7.21 12.91 -9.45
CA GLN A 156 -6.97 13.87 -10.49
C GLN A 156 -6.27 13.21 -11.68
N HIS A 157 -6.89 13.22 -12.84
CA HIS A 157 -6.31 12.68 -14.07
C HIS A 157 -5.42 13.71 -14.79
N GLN A 158 -5.92 14.94 -14.90
CA GLN A 158 -5.22 16.09 -15.44
C GLN A 158 -5.58 17.34 -14.62
N PRO A 159 -4.85 18.45 -14.71
CA PRO A 159 -5.22 19.67 -14.01
C PRO A 159 -6.69 20.04 -14.22
N GLY A 160 -7.46 20.11 -13.14
CA GLY A 160 -8.91 20.41 -13.17
C GLY A 160 -9.82 19.29 -13.66
N ILE A 161 -9.31 18.09 -13.96
CA ILE A 161 -10.12 16.93 -14.37
C ILE A 161 -10.05 15.87 -13.28
N PHE A 162 -11.17 15.64 -12.62
CA PHE A 162 -11.34 14.60 -11.60
C PHE A 162 -12.02 13.39 -12.19
N VAL A 163 -11.55 12.21 -11.80
CA VAL A 163 -12.09 10.93 -12.20
C VAL A 163 -12.26 10.04 -10.98
N THR A 164 -13.18 9.10 -11.06
CA THR A 164 -13.28 8.02 -10.08
C THR A 164 -12.65 6.77 -10.64
N GLY A 165 -11.93 6.02 -9.79
CA GLY A 165 -11.30 4.76 -10.16
C GLY A 165 -11.56 3.68 -9.12
N ASN A 166 -11.42 2.41 -9.55
CA ASN A 166 -11.52 1.24 -8.70
C ASN A 166 -10.20 0.47 -8.74
N GLY A 167 -9.76 -0.01 -7.60
CA GLY A 167 -8.54 -0.81 -7.46
C GLY A 167 -7.87 -0.63 -6.11
N THR A 168 -7.15 -1.64 -5.67
CA THR A 168 -6.23 -1.52 -4.54
C THR A 168 -5.13 -0.50 -4.82
N SER A 169 -4.88 -0.22 -6.11
CA SER A 169 -3.99 0.84 -6.60
C SER A 169 -4.43 2.26 -6.21
N PHE A 170 -5.72 2.46 -5.88
CA PHE A 170 -6.25 3.71 -5.34
C PHE A 170 -6.25 3.72 -3.81
N ALA A 171 -6.37 2.57 -3.17
CA ALA A 171 -6.34 2.43 -1.72
C ALA A 171 -4.92 2.63 -1.14
N SER A 172 -3.91 2.03 -1.77
CA SER A 172 -2.52 2.09 -1.31
C SER A 172 -1.98 3.52 -1.16
N PRO A 173 -2.13 4.44 -2.13
CA PRO A 173 -1.63 5.81 -1.99
C PRO A 173 -2.35 6.63 -0.92
N LEU A 174 -3.60 6.29 -0.57
CA LEU A 174 -4.28 6.93 0.57
C LEU A 174 -3.55 6.58 1.87
N ILE A 175 -3.24 5.31 2.08
CA ILE A 175 -2.49 4.84 3.25
C ILE A 175 -1.08 5.42 3.26
N ALA A 176 -0.37 5.38 2.13
CA ALA A 176 0.99 5.94 2.04
C ALA A 176 1.04 7.42 2.42
N GLY A 177 0.11 8.23 1.89
CA GLY A 177 0.03 9.65 2.23
C GLY A 177 -0.39 9.90 3.69
N MET A 178 -1.31 9.09 4.23
CA MET A 178 -1.66 9.19 5.66
C MET A 178 -0.49 8.77 6.56
N CYS A 179 0.30 7.75 6.18
CA CYS A 179 1.53 7.39 6.88
C CYS A 179 2.54 8.55 6.89
N ALA A 180 2.71 9.26 5.76
CA ALA A 180 3.59 10.41 5.67
C ALA A 180 3.16 11.53 6.64
N SER A 181 1.87 11.90 6.60
CA SER A 181 1.32 12.94 7.47
C SER A 181 1.36 12.55 8.96
N PHE A 182 1.12 11.28 9.26
CA PHE A 182 1.22 10.76 10.61
C PHE A 182 2.65 10.75 11.12
N TRP A 183 3.61 10.27 10.31
CA TRP A 183 5.01 10.20 10.69
C TRP A 183 5.62 11.58 10.89
N GLU A 184 5.26 12.57 10.04
CA GLU A 184 5.62 13.98 10.25
C GLU A 184 5.16 14.50 11.62
N ALA A 185 3.95 14.10 12.05
CA ALA A 185 3.40 14.51 13.35
C ALA A 185 4.06 13.81 14.56
N VAL A 186 4.71 12.65 14.35
CA VAL A 186 5.38 11.84 15.40
C VAL A 186 6.78 11.40 14.94
N PRO A 187 7.70 12.33 14.65
CA PRO A 187 8.95 12.06 13.94
C PRO A 187 9.97 11.21 14.73
N ASN A 188 9.71 10.94 16.00
CA ASN A 188 10.58 10.12 16.84
C ASN A 188 10.36 8.61 16.67
N LEU A 189 9.35 8.20 15.90
CA LEU A 189 9.09 6.79 15.62
C LEU A 189 9.96 6.31 14.44
N THR A 190 10.39 5.06 14.50
CA THR A 190 10.94 4.37 13.32
C THR A 190 9.84 3.97 12.35
N ALA A 191 10.18 3.69 11.09
CA ALA A 191 9.22 3.21 10.08
C ALA A 191 8.39 2.02 10.58
N MET A 192 9.04 1.02 11.20
CA MET A 192 8.34 -0.16 11.73
C MET A 192 7.43 0.17 12.91
N GLN A 193 7.78 1.16 13.74
CA GLN A 193 6.90 1.64 14.80
C GLN A 193 5.69 2.37 14.23
N VAL A 194 5.85 3.16 13.16
CA VAL A 194 4.73 3.78 12.44
C VAL A 194 3.78 2.70 11.91
N ILE A 195 4.31 1.72 11.17
CA ILE A 195 3.52 0.59 10.64
C ILE A 195 2.74 -0.11 11.77
N GLN A 196 3.40 -0.39 12.89
CA GLN A 196 2.76 -1.04 14.03
C GLN A 196 1.64 -0.18 14.62
N LYS A 197 1.84 1.13 14.79
CA LYS A 197 0.82 2.05 15.31
C LYS A 197 -0.36 2.20 14.35
N VAL A 198 -0.11 2.18 13.04
CA VAL A 198 -1.17 2.16 12.02
C VAL A 198 -2.01 0.89 12.15
N LYS A 199 -1.38 -0.28 12.25
CA LYS A 199 -2.11 -1.56 12.47
C LYS A 199 -2.90 -1.56 13.77
N GLU A 200 -2.31 -1.12 14.87
CA GLU A 200 -2.96 -1.05 16.19
C GLU A 200 -4.21 -0.14 16.21
N SER A 201 -4.27 0.85 15.32
CA SER A 201 -5.42 1.76 15.21
C SER A 201 -6.58 1.24 14.36
N CYS A 202 -6.41 0.07 13.75
CA CYS A 202 -7.41 -0.50 12.85
C CYS A 202 -8.64 -1.01 13.60
N ASP A 203 -9.79 -0.93 12.95
CA ASP A 203 -11.10 -1.30 13.49
C ASP A 203 -11.26 -2.77 13.86
N GLN A 204 -10.46 -3.67 13.28
CA GLN A 204 -10.47 -5.11 13.59
C GLN A 204 -9.10 -5.67 14.03
N TYR A 205 -8.27 -4.83 14.66
CA TYR A 205 -6.92 -5.21 15.09
C TYR A 205 -6.85 -6.53 15.87
N ASN A 206 -7.82 -6.78 16.75
CA ASN A 206 -7.85 -7.97 17.61
C ASN A 206 -8.42 -9.22 16.93
N THR A 207 -9.01 -9.08 15.74
CA THR A 207 -9.65 -10.18 14.99
C THR A 207 -9.34 -10.03 13.49
N PRO A 208 -8.06 -9.99 13.11
CA PRO A 208 -7.69 -9.78 11.72
C PRO A 208 -8.08 -10.97 10.83
N ASP A 209 -8.33 -10.69 9.56
CA ASP A 209 -8.73 -11.69 8.58
C ASP A 209 -7.92 -11.60 7.27
N SER A 210 -8.24 -12.47 6.31
CA SER A 210 -7.60 -12.49 5.00
C SER A 210 -8.22 -11.52 3.99
N LEU A 211 -9.22 -10.73 4.36
CA LEU A 211 -9.96 -9.82 3.49
C LEU A 211 -9.47 -8.38 3.66
N LYS A 212 -9.51 -7.88 4.90
CA LYS A 212 -9.11 -6.51 5.27
C LYS A 212 -7.86 -6.47 6.14
N GLY A 213 -7.28 -7.61 6.48
CA GLY A 213 -6.17 -7.71 7.42
C GLY A 213 -6.57 -7.24 8.81
N TYR A 214 -5.83 -6.30 9.37
CA TYR A 214 -6.17 -5.66 10.64
C TYR A 214 -7.32 -4.66 10.54
N GLY A 215 -7.82 -4.37 9.33
CA GLY A 215 -8.95 -3.49 9.09
C GLY A 215 -8.57 -2.12 8.53
N ILE A 216 -9.42 -1.13 8.78
CA ILE A 216 -9.25 0.24 8.30
C ILE A 216 -8.56 1.07 9.39
N PRO A 217 -7.40 1.68 9.11
CA PRO A 217 -6.68 2.47 10.11
C PRO A 217 -7.39 3.77 10.50
N ASN A 218 -7.39 4.07 11.79
CA ASN A 218 -7.78 5.36 12.34
C ASN A 218 -6.53 6.16 12.76
N PHE A 219 -6.00 6.96 11.86
CA PHE A 219 -4.79 7.76 12.11
C PHE A 219 -4.96 8.83 13.20
N ALA A 220 -6.19 9.33 13.39
CA ALA A 220 -6.49 10.28 14.47
C ALA A 220 -6.39 9.60 15.84
N GLU A 221 -6.86 8.36 15.96
CA GLU A 221 -6.74 7.57 17.18
C GLU A 221 -5.29 7.16 17.43
N ALA A 222 -4.56 6.75 16.38
CA ALA A 222 -3.12 6.47 16.50
C ALA A 222 -2.36 7.67 17.04
N TYR A 223 -2.64 8.87 16.55
CA TYR A 223 -2.01 10.09 17.03
C TYR A 223 -2.41 10.42 18.48
N TYR A 224 -3.70 10.31 18.80
CA TYR A 224 -4.20 10.56 20.16
C TYR A 224 -3.58 9.61 21.19
N THR A 225 -3.50 8.34 20.88
CA THR A 225 -2.92 7.32 21.76
C THR A 225 -1.45 7.61 22.09
N LEU A 226 -0.69 8.14 21.12
CA LEU A 226 0.73 8.45 21.31
C LEU A 226 0.98 9.79 22.00
N THR A 227 0.14 10.80 21.75
CA THR A 227 0.43 12.18 22.14
C THR A 227 -0.49 12.72 23.23
N GLY A 228 -1.63 12.07 23.46
CA GLY A 228 -2.73 12.58 24.29
C GLY A 228 -3.46 13.78 23.70
N LYS A 229 -3.12 14.19 22.46
CA LYS A 229 -3.70 15.36 21.79
C LYS A 229 -4.74 14.93 20.75
N LYS A 230 -5.89 15.57 20.76
CA LYS A 230 -6.90 15.39 19.71
C LYS A 230 -6.55 16.23 18.48
N ILE A 231 -6.85 15.70 17.29
CA ILE A 231 -6.80 16.47 16.06
C ILE A 231 -8.04 17.39 16.06
N GLU A 232 -7.79 18.70 16.02
CA GLU A 232 -8.85 19.68 15.84
C GLU A 232 -9.09 19.88 14.35
N TYR A 233 -10.30 19.59 13.90
CA TYR A 233 -10.71 19.88 12.54
C TYR A 233 -11.12 21.35 12.46
N PRO A 234 -10.69 22.09 11.43
CA PRO A 234 -11.19 23.44 11.20
C PRO A 234 -12.73 23.37 11.03
N PRO A 235 -13.47 24.37 11.49
CA PRO A 235 -14.90 24.42 11.25
C PRO A 235 -15.18 24.40 9.75
N MET A 236 -16.15 23.57 9.34
CA MET A 236 -16.62 23.50 7.96
C MET A 236 -17.35 24.77 7.54
#